data_4eb01a191c7c089ac4d11bf1357b12d4
#
_entry.id   4eb01a191c7c089ac4d11bf1357b12d4
#
_cell.length_a   1.000
_cell.length_b   1.000
_cell.length_c   1.000
_cell.angle_alpha   90.00
_cell.angle_beta   90.00
_cell.angle_gamma   90.00
#
_symmetry.space_group_name_H-M   'P 1'
#
loop_
_entity.id
_entity.type
_entity.pdbx_description
1 polymer ?
#
loop_
_entity_poly.entity_id
_entity_poly.type
_entity_poly.pdbx_seq_one_letter_code
_entity_poly.pdbx_strand_id
1 'polypeptide(L)'
;MIDITSKVAAGLPAGDGICVLFTQHTTCGLTINENADADVKSDMLGFLRRLIPQYEPNFRHFEHNSDAHIKSSLVGSSVTV
;
A
#
# COMPACT_ATOMS: atom_id res chain seq x y z
N MET A 1 -2.34 -6.95 0.79
CA MET A 1 -1.84 -6.02 1.83
C MET A 1 -0.87 -6.76 2.71
N ILE A 2 0.31 -6.24 2.88
CA ILE A 2 1.40 -6.89 3.61
C ILE A 2 1.81 -6.00 4.77
N ASP A 3 1.88 -6.57 5.98
CA ASP A 3 2.40 -5.88 7.16
C ASP A 3 3.93 -6.01 7.19
N ILE A 4 4.62 -4.88 7.11
CA ILE A 4 6.09 -4.83 7.12
C ILE A 4 6.65 -4.24 8.42
N THR A 5 5.80 -4.05 9.43
CA THR A 5 6.19 -3.38 10.69
C THR A 5 7.43 -3.99 11.32
N SER A 6 7.48 -5.32 11.47
CA SER A 6 8.62 -5.98 12.11
C SER A 6 9.90 -5.89 11.27
N LYS A 7 9.79 -5.93 9.95
CA LYS A 7 10.95 -5.77 9.06
C LYS A 7 11.53 -4.36 9.15
N VAL A 8 10.66 -3.36 9.21
CA VAL A 8 11.07 -1.97 9.39
C VAL A 8 11.74 -1.78 10.76
N ALA A 9 11.11 -2.26 11.82
CA ALA A 9 11.65 -2.16 13.17
C ALA A 9 13.04 -2.80 13.29
N ALA A 10 13.25 -3.96 12.67
CA ALA A 10 14.54 -4.66 12.67
C ALA A 10 15.65 -3.87 11.94
N GLY A 11 15.30 -3.03 10.99
CA GLY A 11 16.25 -2.21 10.24
C GLY A 11 16.56 -0.85 10.87
N LEU A 12 15.86 -0.46 11.93
CA LEU A 12 16.06 0.84 12.56
C LEU A 12 17.24 0.80 13.54
N PRO A 13 18.09 1.86 13.57
CA PRO A 13 19.11 2.00 14.60
C PRO A 13 18.48 2.30 15.96
N ALA A 14 19.24 2.12 17.02
CA ALA A 14 18.82 2.51 18.37
C ALA A 14 18.76 4.03 18.49
N GLY A 15 17.83 4.52 19.33
CA GLY A 15 17.65 5.95 19.61
C GLY A 15 16.38 6.53 19.03
N ASP A 16 16.20 7.83 19.24
CA ASP A 16 15.04 8.56 18.77
C ASP A 16 15.32 9.19 17.40
N GLY A 17 14.29 9.35 16.60
CA GLY A 17 14.42 9.97 15.29
C GLY A 17 13.18 9.83 14.45
N ILE A 18 13.33 10.18 13.16
CA ILE A 18 12.28 10.07 12.17
C ILE A 18 12.70 9.01 11.14
N CYS A 19 11.77 8.14 10.79
CA CYS A 19 11.96 7.16 9.75
C CYS A 19 11.07 7.51 8.55
N VAL A 20 11.66 7.60 7.37
CA VAL A 20 10.92 7.76 6.11
C VAL A 20 11.01 6.46 5.33
N LEU A 21 9.86 5.89 5.01
CA LEU A 21 9.74 4.71 4.16
C LEU A 21 9.30 5.16 2.77
N PHE A 22 9.98 4.66 1.75
CA PHE A 22 9.69 5.00 0.37
C PHE A 22 9.77 3.76 -0.51
N THR A 23 8.79 3.58 -1.40
CA THR A 23 8.82 2.54 -2.43
C THR A 23 9.02 3.15 -3.80
N GLN A 24 9.90 2.55 -4.60
CA GLN A 24 10.13 2.93 -6.00
C GLN A 24 9.22 2.17 -6.97
N HIS A 25 8.46 1.20 -6.47
CA HIS A 25 7.56 0.40 -7.30
C HIS A 25 6.27 1.15 -7.58
N THR A 26 5.96 1.39 -8.83
CA THR A 26 4.80 2.19 -9.25
C THR A 26 3.45 1.50 -9.02
N THR A 27 3.47 0.21 -8.67
CA THR A 27 2.28 -0.57 -8.32
C THR A 27 2.21 -0.90 -6.83
N CYS A 28 3.04 -0.27 -6.01
CA CYS A 28 3.10 -0.49 -4.57
C CYS A 28 2.80 0.82 -3.83
N GLY A 29 1.87 0.77 -2.90
CA GLY A 29 1.58 1.88 -2.00
C GLY A 29 1.99 1.56 -0.56
N LEU A 30 2.27 2.60 0.22
CA LEU A 30 2.60 2.50 1.63
C LEU A 30 1.58 3.28 2.45
N THR A 31 1.09 2.66 3.52
CA THR A 31 0.18 3.32 4.46
C THR A 31 0.42 2.83 5.88
N ILE A 32 0.00 3.63 6.84
CA ILE A 32 -0.02 3.27 8.26
C ILE A 32 -1.47 3.06 8.67
N ASN A 33 -1.78 1.89 9.21
CA ASN A 33 -3.12 1.60 9.70
C ASN A 33 -3.04 0.58 10.84
N GLU A 34 -4.16 0.36 11.51
CA GLU A 34 -4.22 -0.65 12.55
C GLU A 34 -4.12 -2.06 11.96
N ASN A 35 -3.61 -2.99 12.78
CA ASN A 35 -3.58 -4.41 12.45
C ASN A 35 -4.17 -5.26 13.59
N ALA A 36 -5.01 -4.64 14.43
CA ALA A 36 -5.65 -5.31 15.56
C ALA A 36 -6.89 -6.09 15.14
N ASP A 37 -7.61 -5.62 14.11
CA ASP A 37 -8.83 -6.23 13.60
C ASP A 37 -8.67 -6.60 12.13
N ALA A 38 -8.74 -7.90 11.83
CA ALA A 38 -8.64 -8.40 10.48
C ALA A 38 -9.76 -7.89 9.56
N ASP A 39 -10.91 -7.51 10.11
CA ASP A 39 -12.04 -7.00 9.33
C ASP A 39 -11.72 -5.64 8.71
N VAL A 40 -10.94 -4.80 9.38
CA VAL A 40 -10.51 -3.51 8.81
C VAL A 40 -9.70 -3.73 7.53
N LYS A 41 -8.74 -4.63 7.58
CA LYS A 41 -7.93 -4.99 6.41
C LYS A 41 -8.77 -5.56 5.28
N SER A 42 -9.68 -6.46 5.60
CA SER A 42 -10.61 -7.07 4.64
C SER A 42 -11.51 -6.02 3.99
N ASP A 43 -12.07 -5.10 4.78
CA ASP A 43 -12.94 -4.03 4.30
C ASP A 43 -12.17 -3.06 3.39
N MET A 44 -10.96 -2.68 3.76
CA MET A 44 -10.11 -1.82 2.94
C MET A 44 -9.82 -2.44 1.58
N LEU A 45 -9.42 -3.70 1.56
CA LEU A 45 -9.13 -4.42 0.32
C LEU A 45 -10.37 -4.57 -0.54
N GLY A 46 -11.49 -4.94 0.06
CA GLY A 46 -12.77 -5.10 -0.64
C GLY A 46 -13.26 -3.79 -1.25
N PHE A 47 -13.17 -2.70 -0.51
CA PHE A 47 -13.55 -1.38 -0.98
C PHE A 47 -12.66 -0.90 -2.14
N LEU A 48 -11.33 -1.07 -2.02
CA LEU A 48 -10.40 -0.71 -3.09
C LEU A 48 -10.65 -1.50 -4.37
N ARG A 49 -10.98 -2.78 -4.26
CA ARG A 49 -11.34 -3.61 -5.44
C ARG A 49 -12.60 -3.11 -6.13
N ARG A 50 -13.59 -2.67 -5.36
CA ARG A 50 -14.85 -2.13 -5.92
C ARG A 50 -14.65 -0.74 -6.52
N LEU A 51 -13.85 0.09 -5.87
CA LEU A 51 -13.59 1.47 -6.30
C LEU A 51 -12.72 1.48 -7.58
N ILE A 52 -11.72 0.63 -7.62
CA ILE A 52 -10.73 0.56 -8.71
C ILE A 52 -10.60 -0.91 -9.14
N PRO A 53 -11.50 -1.42 -9.99
CA PRO A 53 -11.45 -2.82 -10.43
C PRO A 53 -10.26 -3.08 -11.36
N GLN A 54 -9.72 -4.29 -11.31
CA GLN A 54 -8.59 -4.70 -12.14
C GLN A 54 -8.95 -4.71 -13.63
N TYR A 55 -10.12 -5.22 -13.97
CA TYR A 55 -10.55 -5.42 -15.36
C TYR A 55 -11.61 -4.40 -15.75
N GLU A 56 -11.26 -3.12 -15.64
CA GLU A 56 -12.12 -2.06 -16.13
C GLU A 56 -11.99 -1.96 -17.65
N PRO A 57 -13.12 -1.96 -18.43
CA PRO A 57 -13.06 -2.05 -19.91
C PRO A 57 -12.30 -0.92 -20.59
N ASN A 58 -12.19 0.25 -19.96
CA ASN A 58 -11.49 1.39 -20.53
C ASN A 58 -9.97 1.39 -20.27
N PHE A 59 -9.46 0.44 -19.49
CA PHE A 59 -8.02 0.30 -19.29
C PHE A 59 -7.36 -0.26 -20.53
N ARG A 60 -6.27 0.39 -20.96
CA ARG A 60 -5.56 0.03 -22.19
C ARG A 60 -4.25 -0.72 -21.95
N HIS A 61 -3.76 -0.71 -20.73
CA HIS A 61 -2.48 -1.34 -20.40
C HIS A 61 -2.59 -2.87 -20.51
N PHE A 62 -1.66 -3.47 -21.28
CA PHE A 62 -1.74 -4.90 -21.62
C PHE A 62 -1.34 -5.83 -20.46
N GLU A 63 -0.63 -5.34 -19.44
CA GLU A 63 -0.25 -6.15 -18.28
C GLU A 63 -1.40 -6.37 -17.29
N HIS A 64 -2.55 -5.73 -17.50
CA HIS A 64 -3.73 -5.84 -16.64
C HIS A 64 -3.48 -5.45 -15.17
N ASN A 65 -2.63 -4.46 -14.95
CA ASN A 65 -2.31 -3.95 -13.62
C ASN A 65 -2.49 -2.44 -13.48
N SER A 66 -3.28 -1.81 -14.35
CA SER A 66 -3.57 -0.38 -14.25
C SER A 66 -4.24 -0.03 -12.92
N ASP A 67 -5.06 -0.93 -12.37
CA ASP A 67 -5.67 -0.76 -11.05
C ASP A 67 -4.61 -0.63 -9.95
N ALA A 68 -3.54 -1.42 -10.01
CA ALA A 68 -2.45 -1.33 -9.04
C ALA A 68 -1.70 0.00 -9.13
N HIS A 69 -1.47 0.52 -10.35
CA HIS A 69 -0.89 1.84 -10.55
C HIS A 69 -1.77 2.95 -9.97
N ILE A 70 -3.08 2.88 -10.17
CA ILE A 70 -4.02 3.86 -9.64
C ILE A 70 -4.13 3.75 -8.11
N LYS A 71 -4.28 2.55 -7.58
CA LYS A 71 -4.35 2.31 -6.14
C LYS A 71 -3.10 2.81 -5.42
N SER A 72 -1.91 2.52 -5.96
CA SER A 72 -0.66 2.99 -5.36
C SER A 72 -0.54 4.51 -5.40
N SER A 73 -1.04 5.14 -6.45
CA SER A 73 -1.07 6.61 -6.56
C SER A 73 -1.99 7.25 -5.54
N LEU A 74 -3.13 6.62 -5.24
CA LEU A 74 -4.05 7.09 -4.21
C LEU A 74 -3.51 6.90 -2.80
N VAL A 75 -2.92 5.74 -2.52
CA VAL A 75 -2.36 5.42 -1.20
C VAL A 75 -1.09 6.22 -0.93
N GLY A 76 -0.28 6.42 -1.93
CA GLY A 76 0.99 7.13 -1.82
C GLY A 76 2.18 6.19 -1.74
N SER A 77 3.37 6.75 -2.02
CA SER A 77 4.62 5.99 -2.13
C SER A 77 5.55 6.15 -0.93
N SER A 78 5.21 6.98 0.03
CA SER A 78 6.03 7.21 1.22
C SER A 78 5.18 7.44 2.46
N VAL A 79 5.74 7.06 3.61
CA VAL A 79 5.20 7.37 4.93
C VAL A 79 6.33 7.78 5.87
N THR A 80 6.03 8.68 6.80
CA THR A 80 6.97 9.12 7.83
C THR A 80 6.51 8.62 9.19
N VAL A 81 7.40 8.01 9.91
CA VAL A 81 7.12 7.43 11.24
C VAL A 81 7.95 8.11 12.31
#